data_6c2f404cf55619a86d2238fc8ef1c845
#
_entry.id   6c2f404cf55619a86d2238fc8ef1c845
#
_cell.length_a   1.000
_cell.length_b   1.000
_cell.length_c   1.000
_cell.angle_alpha   90.00
_cell.angle_beta   90.00
_cell.angle_gamma   90.00
#
_symmetry.space_group_name_H-M   'P 1'
#
loop_
_entity.id
_entity.type
_entity.pdbx_description
1 polymer ?
#
loop_
_entity_poly.entity_id
_entity_poly.type
_entity_poly.pdbx_seq_one_letter_code
_entity_poly.pdbx_strand_id
1 'polypeptide(L)'
;MLLQPSDLVGCRYRLPQKQRHPDIPPTDTTYARRRRLAIARRQATVLLPTHPQRGDKKLFHRIDLGTLDDAEDRWFATLEALAAKATIITDAMLHTTRGGHAFAVPIDALIRRPDGNYMPVLITNHRIIRPDPNRTIQVIGTRRLGLGTPNIGHYRLKHHSADSFTLALANHALADVGHAAQRGILIGQDPEIAVILDTELLEQGLQLALAQPIPAHAHRVKECGTCRFWPLCEVELVERDDLSLLFAGDKSAQYQREGIITVADLAQEPTGNPANPDIILARAFRRGSHLVKRRPETTSPSFDLEIDIDVEAYLDRGVYLWGAYDGTTYHPFATWDDLGGRAEAENFARFWTWLTNTRRAAHAAGKTVGVFCYSNHGENYWLLSSARKFEAEFSDIAGLPSMAEVRRFIASPEWLDVFALVRRELLGTRGLGLKIVARATGFSWDEQDVDGEASIGLYLAGTPAARAALLSYNGDDCRATAAVRRFLAAGAPGLPSMSDFA
;
A
#
# COMPACT_ATOMS: atom_id res chain seq x y z
N MET A 1 14.82 0.67 25.77
CA MET A 1 13.55 0.62 24.99
C MET A 1 13.48 -0.73 24.29
N LEU A 2 12.35 -1.42 24.41
CA LEU A 2 12.09 -2.67 23.74
C LEU A 2 11.55 -2.36 22.34
N LEU A 3 12.29 -2.76 21.29
CA LEU A 3 11.91 -2.52 19.89
C LEU A 3 10.98 -3.63 19.37
N GLN A 4 10.25 -3.31 18.32
CA GLN A 4 9.52 -4.29 17.50
C GLN A 4 10.22 -4.45 16.15
N PRO A 5 10.09 -5.60 15.47
CA PRO A 5 10.70 -5.80 14.13
C PRO A 5 10.32 -4.73 13.12
N SER A 6 9.09 -4.20 13.17
CA SER A 6 8.61 -3.11 12.34
C SER A 6 9.36 -1.78 12.55
N ASP A 7 10.08 -1.62 13.65
CA ASP A 7 10.88 -0.42 13.92
C ASP A 7 12.16 -0.37 13.08
N LEU A 8 12.56 -1.49 12.49
CA LEU A 8 13.69 -1.58 11.57
C LEU A 8 13.35 -1.17 10.13
N VAL A 9 12.06 -0.92 9.82
CA VAL A 9 11.60 -0.60 8.46
C VAL A 9 11.13 0.84 8.37
N GLY A 10 11.47 1.51 7.26
CA GLY A 10 11.08 2.89 6.99
C GLY A 10 11.83 3.91 7.84
N CYS A 11 11.17 5.01 8.22
CA CYS A 11 11.81 6.10 8.95
C CYS A 11 12.25 5.68 10.37
N ARG A 12 13.55 5.61 10.61
CA ARG A 12 14.12 5.27 11.93
C ARG A 12 14.06 6.42 12.93
N TYR A 13 13.90 7.66 12.48
CA TYR A 13 13.70 8.81 13.39
C TYR A 13 12.38 8.70 14.19
N ARG A 14 11.47 7.79 13.80
CA ARG A 14 10.30 7.45 14.62
C ARG A 14 10.66 6.91 16.01
N LEU A 15 11.83 6.29 16.18
CA LEU A 15 12.24 5.71 17.45
C LEU A 15 12.43 6.78 18.54
N PRO A 16 13.27 7.83 18.36
CA PRO A 16 13.34 8.92 19.33
C PRO A 16 12.02 9.67 19.48
N GLN A 17 11.21 9.78 18.42
CA GLN A 17 9.89 10.41 18.53
C GLN A 17 8.92 9.59 19.39
N LYS A 18 8.94 8.26 19.30
CA LYS A 18 8.14 7.40 20.19
C LYS A 18 8.53 7.55 21.67
N GLN A 19 9.80 7.79 21.95
CA GLN A 19 10.30 8.00 23.32
C GLN A 19 9.92 9.36 23.88
N ARG A 20 10.05 10.42 23.05
CA ARG A 20 9.76 11.80 23.45
C ARG A 20 8.26 12.09 23.54
N HIS A 21 7.48 11.41 22.72
CA HIS A 21 6.05 11.68 22.53
C HIS A 21 5.23 10.36 22.54
N PRO A 22 5.22 9.61 23.65
CA PRO A 22 4.51 8.34 23.77
C PRO A 22 2.99 8.51 23.62
N ASP A 23 2.47 9.65 24.04
CA ASP A 23 1.03 9.93 24.11
C ASP A 23 0.38 10.30 22.76
N ILE A 24 1.18 10.57 21.73
CA ILE A 24 0.61 10.86 20.40
C ILE A 24 -0.02 9.57 19.83
N PRO A 25 -1.35 9.54 19.60
CA PRO A 25 -2.03 8.35 19.13
C PRO A 25 -1.63 8.01 17.68
N PRO A 26 -1.76 6.75 17.26
CA PRO A 26 -1.68 6.38 15.86
C PRO A 26 -2.72 7.13 15.01
N THR A 27 -2.39 7.34 13.73
CA THR A 27 -3.36 7.91 12.77
C THR A 27 -4.52 6.94 12.48
N ASP A 28 -5.65 7.46 12.01
CA ASP A 28 -6.82 6.64 11.62
C ASP A 28 -6.43 5.61 10.55
N THR A 29 -5.61 5.98 9.59
CA THR A 29 -5.00 5.06 8.61
C THR A 29 -4.27 3.90 9.29
N THR A 30 -3.50 4.18 10.35
CA THR A 30 -2.80 3.13 11.10
C THR A 30 -3.78 2.23 11.86
N TYR A 31 -4.83 2.79 12.48
CA TYR A 31 -5.89 2.01 13.12
C TYR A 31 -6.64 1.12 12.13
N ALA A 32 -7.01 1.65 10.97
CA ALA A 32 -7.67 0.88 9.92
C ALA A 32 -6.83 -0.31 9.45
N ARG A 33 -5.53 -0.08 9.20
CA ARG A 33 -4.58 -1.15 8.84
C ARG A 33 -4.46 -2.22 9.92
N ARG A 34 -4.36 -1.84 11.20
CA ARG A 34 -4.32 -2.78 12.34
C ARG A 34 -5.60 -3.60 12.44
N ARG A 35 -6.76 -2.97 12.27
CA ARG A 35 -8.06 -3.66 12.29
C ARG A 35 -8.16 -4.70 11.18
N ARG A 36 -7.75 -4.37 9.95
CA ARG A 36 -7.72 -5.34 8.83
C ARG A 36 -6.76 -6.50 9.09
N LEU A 37 -5.57 -6.22 9.62
CA LEU A 37 -4.64 -7.27 9.99
C LEU A 37 -5.22 -8.19 11.08
N ALA A 38 -5.89 -7.63 12.09
CA ALA A 38 -6.54 -8.42 13.12
C ALA A 38 -7.64 -9.34 12.57
N ILE A 39 -8.40 -8.89 11.55
CA ILE A 39 -9.38 -9.73 10.85
C ILE A 39 -8.68 -10.88 10.12
N ALA A 40 -7.62 -10.60 9.34
CA ALA A 40 -6.87 -11.62 8.64
C ALA A 40 -6.24 -12.66 9.59
N ARG A 41 -5.70 -12.20 10.72
CA ARG A 41 -5.18 -13.07 11.80
C ARG A 41 -6.23 -14.01 12.31
N ARG A 42 -7.42 -13.51 12.68
CA ARG A 42 -8.54 -14.37 13.12
C ARG A 42 -8.92 -15.40 12.08
N GLN A 43 -9.07 -14.98 10.81
CA GLN A 43 -9.44 -15.90 9.73
C GLN A 43 -8.42 -17.03 9.56
N ALA A 44 -7.12 -16.74 9.61
CA ALA A 44 -6.08 -17.75 9.46
C ALA A 44 -5.91 -18.59 10.74
N THR A 45 -6.01 -18.01 11.96
CA THR A 45 -5.86 -18.74 13.22
C THR A 45 -6.96 -19.77 13.43
N VAL A 46 -8.19 -19.50 12.97
CA VAL A 46 -9.30 -20.48 13.00
C VAL A 46 -8.99 -21.70 12.13
N LEU A 47 -8.18 -21.57 11.09
CA LEU A 47 -7.77 -22.70 10.24
C LEU A 47 -6.69 -23.57 10.86
N LEU A 48 -5.95 -23.05 11.86
CA LEU A 48 -4.92 -23.86 12.53
C LEU A 48 -5.54 -25.07 13.23
N PRO A 49 -4.89 -26.24 13.21
CA PRO A 49 -5.41 -27.44 13.86
C PRO A 49 -5.72 -27.24 15.34
N THR A 50 -6.85 -27.78 15.78
CA THR A 50 -7.28 -27.78 17.19
C THR A 50 -7.22 -29.18 17.82
N HIS A 51 -7.10 -30.22 16.98
CA HIS A 51 -7.02 -31.63 17.39
C HIS A 51 -6.30 -32.45 16.32
N PRO A 52 -5.77 -33.65 16.66
CA PRO A 52 -5.09 -34.51 15.69
C PRO A 52 -6.06 -34.99 14.60
N GLN A 53 -5.52 -35.25 13.41
CA GLN A 53 -6.33 -35.84 12.34
C GLN A 53 -6.66 -37.30 12.70
N ARG A 54 -7.81 -37.80 12.20
CA ARG A 54 -8.29 -39.15 12.44
C ARG A 54 -7.24 -40.17 11.97
N GLY A 55 -6.67 -40.94 12.90
CA GLY A 55 -5.59 -41.90 12.63
C GLY A 55 -4.18 -41.47 13.01
N ASP A 56 -3.99 -40.19 13.43
CA ASP A 56 -2.70 -39.75 13.96
C ASP A 56 -2.43 -40.34 15.35
N LYS A 57 -1.30 -41.07 15.47
CA LYS A 57 -0.85 -41.58 16.77
C LYS A 57 0.01 -40.62 17.56
N LYS A 58 0.23 -39.39 17.05
CA LYS A 58 1.03 -38.37 17.71
C LYS A 58 0.24 -37.65 18.78
N LEU A 59 0.83 -37.45 19.94
CA LEU A 59 0.33 -36.53 20.96
C LEU A 59 0.25 -35.13 20.37
N PHE A 60 -0.97 -34.60 20.30
CA PHE A 60 -1.23 -33.24 19.85
C PHE A 60 -1.60 -32.40 21.06
N HIS A 61 -0.91 -31.26 21.20
CA HIS A 61 -1.18 -30.30 22.28
C HIS A 61 -1.14 -28.89 21.70
N ARG A 62 -2.25 -28.16 21.82
CA ARG A 62 -2.33 -26.75 21.41
C ARG A 62 -2.52 -25.88 22.64
N ILE A 63 -1.79 -24.77 22.72
CA ILE A 63 -1.86 -23.77 23.76
C ILE A 63 -2.15 -22.43 23.11
N ASP A 64 -3.26 -21.78 23.49
CA ASP A 64 -3.67 -20.47 22.96
C ASP A 64 -3.39 -19.40 24.02
N LEU A 65 -2.48 -18.45 23.73
CA LEU A 65 -2.02 -17.39 24.63
C LEU A 65 -2.74 -16.05 24.41
N GLY A 66 -3.67 -15.98 23.48
CA GLY A 66 -4.38 -14.76 23.09
C GLY A 66 -5.24 -14.11 24.17
N THR A 67 -5.49 -14.81 25.29
CA THR A 67 -6.23 -14.27 26.46
C THR A 67 -5.34 -13.47 27.41
N LEU A 68 -4.03 -13.52 27.25
CA LEU A 68 -3.07 -12.77 28.06
C LEU A 68 -2.85 -11.39 27.40
N ASP A 69 -3.22 -10.33 28.09
CA ASP A 69 -3.08 -8.96 27.56
C ASP A 69 -1.65 -8.42 27.75
N ASP A 70 -0.99 -8.75 28.87
CA ASP A 70 0.36 -8.31 29.13
C ASP A 70 1.40 -9.04 28.30
N ALA A 71 2.36 -8.29 27.76
CA ALA A 71 3.39 -8.83 26.87
C ALA A 71 4.44 -9.67 27.61
N GLU A 72 4.74 -9.34 28.87
CA GLU A 72 5.70 -10.07 29.71
C GLU A 72 5.09 -11.38 30.19
N ASP A 73 3.86 -11.38 30.66
CA ASP A 73 3.10 -12.59 31.01
C ASP A 73 3.01 -13.53 29.80
N ARG A 74 2.74 -12.99 28.61
CA ARG A 74 2.67 -13.78 27.39
C ARG A 74 4.02 -14.39 27.00
N TRP A 75 5.11 -13.67 27.24
CA TRP A 75 6.46 -14.19 27.02
C TRP A 75 6.77 -15.38 27.96
N PHE A 76 6.50 -15.24 29.26
CA PHE A 76 6.68 -16.35 30.21
C PHE A 76 5.82 -17.55 29.85
N ALA A 77 4.54 -17.33 29.55
CA ALA A 77 3.65 -18.41 29.09
C ALA A 77 4.12 -19.08 27.79
N THR A 78 4.78 -18.32 26.88
CA THR A 78 5.40 -18.89 25.67
C THR A 78 6.54 -19.83 26.05
N LEU A 79 7.41 -19.48 27.00
CA LEU A 79 8.50 -20.36 27.47
C LEU A 79 7.96 -21.62 28.15
N GLU A 80 6.91 -21.51 28.96
CA GLU A 80 6.23 -22.66 29.58
C GLU A 80 5.63 -23.60 28.53
N ALA A 81 4.99 -23.04 27.49
CA ALA A 81 4.41 -23.81 26.39
C ALA A 81 5.48 -24.54 25.54
N LEU A 82 6.66 -23.91 25.32
CA LEU A 82 7.81 -24.56 24.70
C LEU A 82 8.33 -25.71 25.55
N ALA A 83 8.48 -25.52 26.86
CA ALA A 83 8.91 -26.57 27.80
C ALA A 83 7.90 -27.72 27.88
N ALA A 84 6.60 -27.41 27.77
CA ALA A 84 5.51 -28.41 27.70
C ALA A 84 5.47 -29.15 26.35
N LYS A 85 6.35 -28.80 25.41
CA LYS A 85 6.45 -29.39 24.07
C LYS A 85 5.14 -29.32 23.27
N ALA A 86 4.41 -28.20 23.41
CA ALA A 86 3.16 -28.00 22.68
C ALA A 86 3.38 -28.14 21.17
N THR A 87 2.43 -28.76 20.47
CA THR A 87 2.48 -28.93 19.00
C THR A 87 2.27 -27.60 18.30
N ILE A 88 1.33 -26.80 18.82
CA ILE A 88 1.00 -25.46 18.35
C ILE A 88 0.87 -24.54 19.56
N ILE A 89 1.49 -23.36 19.48
CA ILE A 89 1.32 -22.25 20.45
C ILE A 89 0.84 -21.06 19.67
N THR A 90 -0.34 -20.51 19.96
CA THR A 90 -0.82 -19.30 19.26
C THR A 90 -0.60 -18.04 20.09
N ASP A 91 -0.54 -16.88 19.40
CA ASP A 91 -0.34 -15.57 19.99
C ASP A 91 0.90 -15.47 20.90
N ALA A 92 1.99 -16.12 20.47
CA ALA A 92 3.24 -16.19 21.22
C ALA A 92 3.98 -14.85 21.24
N MET A 93 4.72 -14.61 22.33
CA MET A 93 5.64 -13.49 22.46
C MET A 93 7.05 -14.03 22.65
N LEU A 94 8.00 -13.50 21.89
CA LEU A 94 9.42 -13.85 21.97
C LEU A 94 10.26 -12.62 22.25
N HIS A 95 11.37 -12.80 23.00
CA HIS A 95 12.32 -11.73 23.26
C HIS A 95 13.71 -12.15 22.77
N THR A 96 14.45 -11.20 22.19
CA THR A 96 15.85 -11.42 21.79
C THR A 96 16.62 -10.09 21.81
N THR A 97 17.94 -10.17 21.86
CA THR A 97 18.82 -9.00 21.74
C THR A 97 19.73 -9.17 20.53
N ARG A 98 19.65 -8.24 19.56
CA ARG A 98 20.47 -8.25 18.33
C ARG A 98 20.92 -6.85 17.98
N GLY A 99 22.16 -6.71 17.49
CA GLY A 99 22.74 -5.41 17.15
C GLY A 99 22.74 -4.40 18.29
N GLY A 100 22.84 -4.86 19.56
CA GLY A 100 22.77 -3.99 20.75
C GLY A 100 21.36 -3.51 21.12
N HIS A 101 20.31 -4.00 20.43
CA HIS A 101 18.92 -3.65 20.69
C HIS A 101 18.13 -4.84 21.22
N ALA A 102 17.31 -4.62 22.25
CA ALA A 102 16.35 -5.60 22.75
C ALA A 102 15.05 -5.51 21.94
N PHE A 103 14.53 -6.67 21.53
CA PHE A 103 13.31 -6.80 20.73
C PHE A 103 12.24 -7.62 21.44
N ALA A 104 10.99 -7.13 21.36
CA ALA A 104 9.79 -7.93 21.57
C ALA A 104 9.25 -8.34 20.17
N VAL A 105 9.10 -9.62 19.96
CA VAL A 105 8.71 -10.22 18.69
C VAL A 105 7.39 -10.96 18.87
N PRO A 106 6.24 -10.29 18.66
CA PRO A 106 4.95 -10.98 18.65
C PRO A 106 4.85 -11.88 17.42
N ILE A 107 4.43 -13.11 17.62
CA ILE A 107 4.30 -14.13 16.58
C ILE A 107 2.92 -14.77 16.66
N ASP A 108 2.25 -14.94 15.52
CA ASP A 108 0.87 -15.43 15.49
C ASP A 108 0.76 -16.90 15.91
N ALA A 109 1.78 -17.73 15.60
CA ALA A 109 1.89 -19.07 16.16
C ALA A 109 3.32 -19.60 16.13
N LEU A 110 3.58 -20.65 16.93
CA LEU A 110 4.78 -21.47 16.87
C LEU A 110 4.36 -22.92 16.56
N ILE A 111 4.99 -23.54 15.56
CA ILE A 111 4.69 -24.89 15.12
C ILE A 111 5.87 -25.80 15.44
N ARG A 112 5.64 -26.84 16.27
CA ARG A 112 6.67 -27.80 16.64
C ARG A 112 6.95 -28.78 15.51
N ARG A 113 8.22 -28.99 15.20
CA ARG A 113 8.71 -29.99 14.24
C ARG A 113 8.98 -31.35 14.91
N PRO A 114 9.12 -32.41 14.12
CA PRO A 114 9.49 -33.74 14.65
C PRO A 114 10.84 -33.76 15.40
N ASP A 115 11.77 -32.88 15.05
CA ASP A 115 13.09 -32.71 15.70
C ASP A 115 13.00 -31.95 17.06
N GLY A 116 11.83 -31.49 17.45
CA GLY A 116 11.59 -30.74 18.68
C GLY A 116 11.74 -29.22 18.56
N ASN A 117 12.28 -28.73 17.46
CA ASN A 117 12.41 -27.30 17.18
C ASN A 117 11.08 -26.69 16.72
N TYR A 118 11.00 -25.36 16.76
CA TYR A 118 9.80 -24.62 16.42
C TYR A 118 10.01 -23.69 15.21
N MET A 119 9.00 -23.61 14.36
CA MET A 119 8.91 -22.64 13.26
C MET A 119 7.95 -21.51 13.68
N PRO A 120 8.39 -20.24 13.68
CA PRO A 120 7.49 -19.11 13.88
C PRO A 120 6.56 -18.95 12.67
N VAL A 121 5.28 -18.66 12.94
CA VAL A 121 4.24 -18.36 11.95
C VAL A 121 3.86 -16.88 12.04
N LEU A 122 3.98 -16.18 10.92
CA LEU A 122 3.50 -14.83 10.78
C LEU A 122 2.32 -14.77 9.81
N ILE A 123 1.22 -14.18 10.26
CA ILE A 123 0.01 -13.96 9.46
C ILE A 123 -0.04 -12.50 9.01
N THR A 124 -0.24 -12.28 7.72
CA THR A 124 -0.32 -10.95 7.10
C THR A 124 -1.57 -10.82 6.24
N ASN A 125 -1.99 -9.58 5.95
CA ASN A 125 -3.17 -9.30 5.13
C ASN A 125 -2.84 -8.93 3.68
N HIS A 126 -1.61 -9.13 3.25
CA HIS A 126 -1.19 -8.88 1.87
C HIS A 126 -0.83 -10.19 1.15
N ARG A 127 -0.74 -10.11 -0.18
CA ARG A 127 -0.35 -11.25 -1.01
C ARG A 127 1.15 -11.51 -0.85
N ILE A 128 1.49 -12.72 -0.39
CA ILE A 128 2.87 -13.16 -0.16
C ILE A 128 3.45 -13.99 -1.31
N ILE A 129 2.61 -14.57 -2.17
CA ILE A 129 3.02 -15.40 -3.30
C ILE A 129 2.27 -15.03 -4.57
N ARG A 130 2.90 -15.32 -5.71
CA ARG A 130 2.28 -15.27 -7.05
C ARG A 130 2.61 -16.57 -7.79
N PRO A 131 1.68 -17.13 -8.59
CA PRO A 131 1.98 -18.26 -9.45
C PRO A 131 3.19 -17.97 -10.36
N ASP A 132 4.13 -18.89 -10.42
CA ASP A 132 5.33 -18.80 -11.27
C ASP A 132 5.78 -20.21 -11.62
N PRO A 133 5.62 -20.68 -12.88
CA PRO A 133 5.98 -22.05 -13.28
C PRO A 133 7.48 -22.35 -13.18
N ASN A 134 8.33 -21.31 -13.15
CA ASN A 134 9.78 -21.42 -13.11
C ASN A 134 10.37 -21.35 -11.69
N ARG A 135 9.54 -21.16 -10.68
CA ARG A 135 9.95 -21.05 -9.28
C ARG A 135 9.22 -22.06 -8.44
N THR A 136 9.94 -22.64 -7.48
CA THR A 136 9.36 -23.59 -6.52
C THR A 136 9.61 -23.12 -5.10
N ILE A 137 8.59 -23.29 -4.25
CA ILE A 137 8.67 -23.02 -2.81
C ILE A 137 7.95 -24.11 -2.04
N GLN A 138 8.31 -24.29 -0.76
CA GLN A 138 7.60 -25.21 0.11
C GLN A 138 6.30 -24.60 0.60
N VAL A 139 5.19 -25.31 0.44
CA VAL A 139 3.87 -24.91 0.87
C VAL A 139 3.18 -26.03 1.64
N ILE A 140 2.27 -25.68 2.54
CA ILE A 140 1.42 -26.62 3.26
C ILE A 140 0.05 -25.97 3.48
N GLY A 141 -1.02 -26.76 3.45
CA GLY A 141 -2.32 -26.26 3.86
C GLY A 141 -2.31 -25.83 5.32
N THR A 142 -2.84 -24.66 5.63
CA THR A 142 -2.86 -24.09 6.99
C THR A 142 -3.48 -25.06 7.99
N ARG A 143 -4.54 -25.78 7.60
CA ARG A 143 -5.21 -26.82 8.41
C ARG A 143 -4.34 -28.06 8.72
N ARG A 144 -3.16 -28.14 8.14
CA ARG A 144 -2.22 -29.28 8.30
C ARG A 144 -0.93 -28.88 9.01
N LEU A 145 -0.80 -27.63 9.46
CA LEU A 145 0.37 -27.17 10.19
C LEU A 145 0.58 -27.98 11.47
N GLY A 146 1.79 -28.47 11.70
CA GLY A 146 2.14 -29.35 12.82
C GLY A 146 1.68 -30.80 12.66
N LEU A 147 0.83 -31.14 11.68
CA LEU A 147 0.27 -32.48 11.46
C LEU A 147 0.72 -33.12 10.13
N GLY A 148 0.98 -32.30 9.11
CA GLY A 148 1.30 -32.77 7.77
C GLY A 148 2.73 -32.51 7.34
N THR A 149 3.06 -32.97 6.13
CA THR A 149 4.33 -32.71 5.44
C THR A 149 4.12 -31.61 4.38
N PRO A 150 5.09 -30.71 4.18
CA PRO A 150 5.04 -29.71 3.11
C PRO A 150 5.09 -30.34 1.72
N ASN A 151 4.46 -29.69 0.76
CA ASN A 151 4.54 -29.98 -0.66
C ASN A 151 5.35 -28.91 -1.39
N ILE A 152 5.75 -29.18 -2.63
CA ILE A 152 6.35 -28.20 -3.52
C ILE A 152 5.23 -27.50 -4.32
N GLY A 153 5.19 -26.18 -4.24
CA GLY A 153 4.28 -25.34 -5.03
C GLY A 153 5.04 -24.48 -6.04
N HIS A 154 4.41 -24.21 -7.20
CA HIS A 154 4.99 -23.38 -8.25
C HIS A 154 4.61 -21.91 -8.03
N TYR A 155 5.37 -21.23 -7.16
CA TYR A 155 5.13 -19.86 -6.77
C TYR A 155 6.43 -19.07 -6.65
N ARG A 156 6.33 -17.76 -6.86
CA ARG A 156 7.35 -16.78 -6.51
C ARG A 156 6.94 -16.04 -5.25
N LEU A 157 7.84 -15.97 -4.28
CA LEU A 157 7.64 -15.21 -3.04
C LEU A 157 7.70 -13.70 -3.35
N LYS A 158 6.80 -12.94 -2.71
CA LYS A 158 6.84 -11.48 -2.64
C LYS A 158 7.39 -11.09 -1.28
N HIS A 159 8.64 -10.62 -1.26
CA HIS A 159 9.31 -10.23 -0.04
C HIS A 159 8.78 -8.91 0.52
N HIS A 160 8.55 -8.88 1.82
CA HIS A 160 8.26 -7.68 2.61
C HIS A 160 9.25 -7.61 3.77
N SER A 161 10.01 -6.52 3.87
CA SER A 161 11.09 -6.38 4.87
C SER A 161 10.60 -6.56 6.30
N ALA A 162 9.42 -6.03 6.65
CA ALA A 162 8.85 -6.17 8.00
C ALA A 162 8.59 -7.64 8.36
N ASP A 163 8.02 -8.43 7.43
CA ASP A 163 7.75 -9.86 7.64
C ASP A 163 9.05 -10.64 7.77
N SER A 164 10.01 -10.34 6.88
CA SER A 164 11.34 -10.97 6.88
C SER A 164 12.07 -10.74 8.20
N PHE A 165 12.09 -9.49 8.69
CA PHE A 165 12.74 -9.16 9.96
C PHE A 165 12.01 -9.76 11.16
N THR A 166 10.68 -9.87 11.11
CA THR A 166 9.91 -10.52 12.17
C THR A 166 10.25 -11.99 12.27
N LEU A 167 10.27 -12.73 11.15
CA LEU A 167 10.61 -14.16 11.13
C LEU A 167 12.08 -14.42 11.51
N ALA A 168 13.02 -13.60 11.03
CA ALA A 168 14.43 -13.74 11.39
C ALA A 168 14.65 -13.49 12.90
N LEU A 169 14.10 -12.40 13.46
CA LEU A 169 14.20 -12.11 14.91
C LEU A 169 13.48 -13.16 15.76
N ALA A 170 12.33 -13.69 15.32
CA ALA A 170 11.65 -14.77 16.01
C ALA A 170 12.50 -16.05 16.02
N ASN A 171 13.17 -16.36 14.91
CA ASN A 171 14.06 -17.53 14.85
C ASN A 171 15.29 -17.33 15.74
N HIS A 172 15.85 -16.11 15.81
CA HIS A 172 16.92 -15.77 16.77
C HIS A 172 16.47 -15.93 18.23
N ALA A 173 15.26 -15.48 18.57
CA ALA A 173 14.72 -15.63 19.91
C ALA A 173 14.52 -17.12 20.28
N LEU A 174 14.08 -17.94 19.34
CA LEU A 174 13.99 -19.40 19.51
C LEU A 174 15.38 -20.04 19.63
N ALA A 175 16.40 -19.53 18.94
CA ALA A 175 17.78 -20.01 19.06
C ALA A 175 18.36 -19.69 20.46
N ASP A 176 18.05 -18.51 21.01
CA ASP A 176 18.48 -18.11 22.35
C ASP A 176 17.96 -19.04 23.45
N VAL A 177 16.85 -19.74 23.21
CA VAL A 177 16.25 -20.74 24.11
C VAL A 177 16.41 -22.18 23.62
N GLY A 178 17.22 -22.43 22.59
CA GLY A 178 17.56 -23.77 22.09
C GLY A 178 16.47 -24.48 21.27
N HIS A 179 15.54 -23.76 20.66
CA HIS A 179 14.38 -24.30 19.95
C HIS A 179 14.23 -23.82 18.50
N ALA A 180 15.27 -23.24 17.88
CA ALA A 180 15.19 -22.71 16.52
C ALA A 180 15.19 -23.81 15.45
N ALA A 181 14.25 -23.70 14.51
CA ALA A 181 14.18 -24.57 13.34
C ALA A 181 14.91 -24.02 12.10
N GLN A 182 15.46 -22.79 12.17
CA GLN A 182 16.02 -22.03 11.04
C GLN A 182 15.06 -21.89 9.86
N ARG A 183 13.77 -22.01 10.13
CA ARG A 183 12.68 -21.87 9.20
C ARG A 183 11.53 -21.06 9.80
N GLY A 184 10.83 -20.31 8.97
CA GLY A 184 9.63 -19.58 9.33
C GLY A 184 8.49 -19.88 8.39
N ILE A 185 7.29 -19.54 8.79
CA ILE A 185 6.06 -19.75 8.03
C ILE A 185 5.38 -18.39 7.83
N LEU A 186 4.98 -18.13 6.57
CA LEU A 186 4.11 -16.99 6.22
C LEU A 186 2.74 -17.50 5.77
N ILE A 187 1.68 -16.86 6.31
CA ILE A 187 0.30 -17.01 5.82
C ILE A 187 -0.13 -15.62 5.34
N GLY A 188 -0.50 -15.53 4.08
CA GLY A 188 -0.87 -14.26 3.45
C GLY A 188 -2.37 -14.05 3.32
N GLN A 189 -2.75 -13.28 2.30
CA GLN A 189 -4.12 -12.97 1.97
C GLN A 189 -4.99 -14.20 1.66
N ASP A 190 -4.40 -15.27 1.12
CA ASP A 190 -5.02 -16.58 1.05
C ASP A 190 -4.69 -17.34 2.35
N PRO A 191 -5.64 -17.49 3.28
CA PRO A 191 -5.38 -18.09 4.59
C PRO A 191 -5.28 -19.62 4.54
N GLU A 192 -5.64 -20.26 3.43
CA GLU A 192 -5.58 -21.73 3.29
C GLU A 192 -4.16 -22.23 2.99
N ILE A 193 -3.26 -21.33 2.52
CA ILE A 193 -1.90 -21.68 2.11
C ILE A 193 -0.87 -21.05 3.04
N ALA A 194 -0.08 -21.88 3.69
CA ALA A 194 1.10 -21.48 4.45
C ALA A 194 2.38 -21.77 3.65
N VAL A 195 3.27 -20.78 3.59
CA VAL A 195 4.56 -20.84 2.87
C VAL A 195 5.68 -21.02 3.88
N ILE A 196 6.55 -21.99 3.66
CA ILE A 196 7.71 -22.27 4.52
C ILE A 196 8.95 -21.63 3.89
N LEU A 197 9.64 -20.82 4.66
CA LEU A 197 10.82 -20.06 4.28
C LEU A 197 12.04 -20.50 5.07
N ASP A 198 13.19 -20.41 4.45
CA ASP A 198 14.48 -20.49 5.13
C ASP A 198 14.82 -19.12 5.73
N THR A 199 14.96 -19.03 7.05
CA THR A 199 15.24 -17.77 7.74
C THR A 199 16.70 -17.33 7.62
N GLU A 200 17.63 -18.22 7.25
CA GLU A 200 19.03 -17.84 6.98
C GLU A 200 19.12 -16.88 5.78
N LEU A 201 18.24 -17.05 4.79
CA LEU A 201 18.17 -16.16 3.63
C LEU A 201 17.72 -14.73 3.98
N LEU A 202 17.15 -14.55 5.18
CA LEU A 202 16.65 -13.23 5.65
C LEU A 202 17.71 -12.49 6.46
N GLU A 203 18.77 -13.17 6.89
CA GLU A 203 19.76 -12.68 7.84
C GLU A 203 20.53 -11.47 7.30
N GLN A 204 20.99 -11.52 6.06
CA GLN A 204 21.73 -10.40 5.46
C GLN A 204 20.94 -9.10 5.49
N GLY A 205 19.63 -9.16 5.15
CA GLY A 205 18.76 -7.98 5.20
C GLY A 205 18.55 -7.45 6.62
N LEU A 206 18.41 -8.35 7.59
CA LEU A 206 18.30 -7.99 9.01
C LEU A 206 19.57 -7.31 9.51
N GLN A 207 20.76 -7.85 9.23
CA GLN A 207 22.03 -7.28 9.63
C GLN A 207 22.25 -5.88 9.06
N LEU A 208 21.93 -5.68 7.78
CA LEU A 208 21.98 -4.35 7.15
C LEU A 208 21.03 -3.37 7.83
N ALA A 209 19.83 -3.80 8.20
CA ALA A 209 18.87 -2.95 8.90
C ALA A 209 19.33 -2.62 10.34
N LEU A 210 19.91 -3.58 11.06
CA LEU A 210 20.45 -3.37 12.41
C LEU A 210 21.65 -2.42 12.41
N ALA A 211 22.49 -2.46 11.38
CA ALA A 211 23.66 -1.60 11.25
C ALA A 211 23.30 -0.14 10.91
N GLN A 212 22.09 0.14 10.45
CA GLN A 212 21.70 1.51 10.13
C GLN A 212 21.59 2.37 11.40
N PRO A 213 22.25 3.55 11.44
CA PRO A 213 22.16 4.44 12.59
C PRO A 213 20.74 5.02 12.73
N ILE A 214 20.38 5.35 13.97
CA ILE A 214 19.19 6.17 14.23
C ILE A 214 19.54 7.61 13.88
N PRO A 215 18.82 8.28 12.96
CA PRO A 215 19.09 9.66 12.58
C PRO A 215 18.96 10.60 13.77
N ALA A 216 19.84 11.60 13.86
CA ALA A 216 19.77 12.65 14.90
C ALA A 216 18.64 13.65 14.66
N HIS A 217 18.24 13.81 13.41
CA HIS A 217 17.26 14.80 12.95
C HIS A 217 16.21 14.19 12.03
N ALA A 218 15.07 14.89 11.95
CA ALA A 218 14.04 14.54 11.01
C ALA A 218 14.56 14.59 9.57
N HIS A 219 14.05 13.68 8.73
CA HIS A 219 14.24 13.67 7.29
C HIS A 219 12.94 13.20 6.64
N ARG A 220 12.43 13.94 5.67
CA ARG A 220 11.16 13.57 5.03
C ARG A 220 11.36 12.37 4.12
N VAL A 221 10.52 11.36 4.34
CA VAL A 221 10.42 10.15 3.52
C VAL A 221 8.98 9.95 3.06
N LYS A 222 8.75 9.01 2.16
CA LYS A 222 7.41 8.73 1.60
C LYS A 222 6.36 8.44 2.69
N GLU A 223 6.75 7.74 3.74
CA GLU A 223 5.89 7.33 4.84
C GLU A 223 5.44 8.48 5.76
N CYS A 224 6.04 9.67 5.63
CA CYS A 224 5.68 10.83 6.45
C CYS A 224 4.21 11.25 6.28
N GLY A 225 3.64 11.05 5.08
CA GLY A 225 2.24 11.41 4.81
C GLY A 225 1.20 10.69 5.69
N THR A 226 1.56 9.54 6.30
CA THR A 226 0.68 8.78 7.21
C THR A 226 1.30 8.60 8.60
N CYS A 227 2.38 9.31 8.90
CA CYS A 227 3.09 9.21 10.16
C CYS A 227 2.49 10.12 11.22
N ARG A 228 2.16 9.56 12.41
CA ARG A 228 1.62 10.34 13.54
C ARG A 228 2.54 11.46 14.03
N PHE A 229 3.84 11.35 13.77
CA PHE A 229 4.83 12.34 14.18
C PHE A 229 5.11 13.40 13.11
N TRP A 230 4.44 13.33 11.94
CA TRP A 230 4.68 14.27 10.86
C TRP A 230 4.52 15.73 11.28
N PRO A 231 3.49 16.13 12.05
CA PRO A 231 3.35 17.53 12.46
C PRO A 231 4.55 18.07 13.25
N LEU A 232 5.17 17.22 14.09
CA LEU A 232 6.38 17.60 14.85
C LEU A 232 7.62 17.66 13.94
N CYS A 233 7.78 16.63 13.09
CA CYS A 233 8.91 16.58 12.18
C CYS A 233 8.86 17.69 11.12
N GLU A 234 7.67 18.07 10.64
CA GLU A 234 7.49 19.17 9.69
C GLU A 234 7.98 20.50 10.27
N VAL A 235 7.66 20.80 11.54
CA VAL A 235 8.15 22.00 12.23
C VAL A 235 9.69 22.00 12.29
N GLU A 236 10.31 20.90 12.72
CA GLU A 236 11.78 20.77 12.77
C GLU A 236 12.42 20.97 11.37
N LEU A 237 11.82 20.39 10.34
CA LEU A 237 12.31 20.50 8.96
C LEU A 237 12.18 21.93 8.43
N VAL A 238 11.06 22.62 8.75
CA VAL A 238 10.84 24.02 8.35
C VAL A 238 11.83 24.95 9.05
N GLU A 239 12.06 24.80 10.37
CA GLU A 239 13.03 25.59 11.12
C GLU A 239 14.46 25.44 10.58
N ARG A 240 14.79 24.25 10.06
CA ARG A 240 16.10 23.95 9.47
C ARG A 240 16.17 24.27 7.97
N ASP A 241 15.09 24.73 7.36
CA ASP A 241 14.96 24.88 5.90
C ASP A 241 15.43 23.62 5.15
N ASP A 242 15.12 22.43 5.70
CA ASP A 242 15.68 21.15 5.26
C ASP A 242 15.25 20.81 3.83
N LEU A 243 16.21 20.42 3.01
CA LEU A 243 15.97 20.13 1.59
C LEU A 243 14.97 18.98 1.35
N SER A 244 14.81 18.09 2.34
CA SER A 244 13.84 16.99 2.25
C SER A 244 12.37 17.45 2.31
N LEU A 245 12.10 18.69 2.72
CA LEU A 245 10.77 19.30 2.56
C LEU A 245 10.34 19.31 1.10
N LEU A 246 11.28 19.57 0.21
CA LEU A 246 11.04 19.64 -1.22
C LEU A 246 11.23 18.27 -1.90
N PHE A 247 12.28 17.54 -1.53
CA PHE A 247 12.66 16.26 -2.14
C PHE A 247 12.76 15.15 -1.08
N ALA A 248 11.68 14.40 -0.90
CA ALA A 248 11.67 13.31 0.04
C ALA A 248 12.63 12.16 -0.36
N GLY A 249 13.31 11.57 0.63
CA GLY A 249 14.14 10.38 0.43
C GLY A 249 15.48 10.65 -0.28
N ASP A 250 15.88 9.75 -1.19
CA ASP A 250 17.24 9.71 -1.75
C ASP A 250 17.66 10.95 -2.55
N LYS A 251 16.71 11.67 -3.12
CA LYS A 251 17.01 12.86 -3.92
C LYS A 251 17.61 13.99 -3.10
N SER A 252 17.10 14.25 -1.90
CA SER A 252 17.71 15.22 -0.99
C SER A 252 19.08 14.76 -0.50
N ALA A 253 19.27 13.46 -0.26
CA ALA A 253 20.56 12.90 0.14
C ALA A 253 21.62 13.04 -0.96
N GLN A 254 21.24 13.07 -2.24
CA GLN A 254 22.17 13.36 -3.33
C GLN A 254 22.71 14.79 -3.23
N TYR A 255 21.83 15.78 -3.10
CA TYR A 255 22.23 17.19 -2.95
C TYR A 255 23.08 17.43 -1.71
N GLN A 256 22.73 16.77 -0.58
CA GLN A 256 23.52 16.87 0.65
C GLN A 256 24.96 16.39 0.49
N ARG A 257 25.20 15.36 -0.32
CA ARG A 257 26.57 14.91 -0.66
C ARG A 257 27.36 15.93 -1.50
N GLU A 258 26.65 16.79 -2.22
CA GLU A 258 27.21 17.90 -3.01
C GLU A 258 27.35 19.18 -2.18
N GLY A 259 27.02 19.14 -0.87
CA GLY A 259 27.13 20.27 0.06
C GLY A 259 25.90 21.19 0.09
N ILE A 260 24.83 20.86 -0.65
CA ILE A 260 23.58 21.61 -0.68
C ILE A 260 22.64 21.00 0.36
N ILE A 261 22.45 21.68 1.49
CA ILE A 261 21.75 21.12 2.66
C ILE A 261 20.35 21.69 2.84
N THR A 262 20.19 22.99 2.53
CA THR A 262 18.92 23.71 2.72
C THR A 262 18.23 24.00 1.39
N VAL A 263 16.93 24.30 1.46
CA VAL A 263 16.19 24.79 0.28
C VAL A 263 16.75 26.14 -0.17
N ALA A 264 17.24 26.97 0.77
CA ALA A 264 17.89 28.24 0.47
C ALA A 264 19.18 28.04 -0.32
N ASP A 265 20.04 27.08 0.05
CA ASP A 265 21.27 26.77 -0.70
C ASP A 265 20.93 26.42 -2.14
N LEU A 266 20.00 25.50 -2.34
CA LEU A 266 19.58 25.10 -3.70
C LEU A 266 18.96 26.25 -4.50
N ALA A 267 18.21 27.14 -3.84
CA ALA A 267 17.59 28.28 -4.51
C ALA A 267 18.62 29.32 -5.00
N GLN A 268 19.81 29.36 -4.40
CA GLN A 268 20.91 30.25 -4.80
C GLN A 268 21.74 29.72 -5.97
N GLU A 269 21.66 28.41 -6.23
CA GLU A 269 22.38 27.81 -7.35
C GLU A 269 21.95 28.44 -8.70
N PRO A 270 22.88 28.55 -9.66
CA PRO A 270 22.55 29.03 -11.01
C PRO A 270 21.60 28.04 -11.71
N THR A 271 20.54 28.56 -12.32
CA THR A 271 19.52 27.71 -12.98
C THR A 271 20.03 26.94 -14.18
N GLY A 272 21.11 27.42 -14.81
CA GLY A 272 21.66 26.80 -16.02
C GLY A 272 20.81 27.06 -17.28
N ASN A 273 21.25 26.46 -18.40
CA ASN A 273 20.51 26.50 -19.66
C ASN A 273 20.61 25.12 -20.34
N PRO A 274 19.49 24.31 -20.37
CA PRO A 274 18.13 24.66 -19.91
C PRO A 274 18.05 24.79 -18.37
N ALA A 275 17.06 25.57 -17.90
CA ALA A 275 16.89 25.83 -16.48
C ALA A 275 16.61 24.54 -15.71
N ASN A 276 17.35 24.31 -14.62
CA ASN A 276 17.18 23.14 -13.75
C ASN A 276 15.84 23.23 -12.99
N PRO A 277 14.91 22.28 -13.20
CA PRO A 277 13.59 22.28 -12.54
C PRO A 277 13.66 22.24 -11.02
N ASP A 278 14.72 21.66 -10.43
CA ASP A 278 14.86 21.53 -8.98
C ASP A 278 15.21 22.88 -8.34
N ILE A 279 16.03 23.67 -8.99
CA ILE A 279 16.36 25.04 -8.54
C ILE A 279 15.12 25.92 -8.66
N ILE A 280 14.37 25.79 -9.74
CA ILE A 280 13.09 26.50 -9.92
C ILE A 280 12.11 26.12 -8.80
N LEU A 281 12.00 24.82 -8.45
CA LEU A 281 11.16 24.37 -7.34
C LEU A 281 11.61 24.93 -5.99
N ALA A 282 12.93 25.01 -5.74
CA ALA A 282 13.45 25.62 -4.51
C ALA A 282 13.09 27.12 -4.42
N ARG A 283 13.25 27.86 -5.50
CA ARG A 283 12.85 29.28 -5.58
C ARG A 283 11.34 29.47 -5.44
N ALA A 284 10.55 28.60 -6.07
CA ALA A 284 9.08 28.62 -5.97
C ALA A 284 8.61 28.32 -4.54
N PHE A 285 9.21 27.28 -3.89
CA PHE A 285 8.92 26.93 -2.50
C PHE A 285 9.17 28.12 -1.56
N ARG A 286 10.30 28.79 -1.68
CA ARG A 286 10.63 29.98 -0.88
C ARG A 286 9.71 31.16 -1.10
N ARG A 287 9.08 31.27 -2.28
CA ARG A 287 8.05 32.28 -2.58
C ARG A 287 6.62 31.81 -2.25
N GLY A 288 6.45 30.63 -1.63
CA GLY A 288 5.15 30.08 -1.27
C GLY A 288 4.32 29.56 -2.45
N SER A 289 4.93 29.39 -3.64
CA SER A 289 4.24 28.87 -4.81
C SER A 289 4.18 27.34 -4.76
N HIS A 290 2.98 26.77 -4.79
CA HIS A 290 2.81 25.32 -4.73
C HIS A 290 2.95 24.63 -6.08
N LEU A 291 2.54 25.31 -7.16
CA LEU A 291 2.60 24.82 -8.54
C LEU A 291 3.26 25.88 -9.44
N VAL A 292 4.01 25.42 -10.43
CA VAL A 292 4.72 26.24 -11.42
C VAL A 292 4.52 25.62 -12.80
N LYS A 293 4.15 26.45 -13.80
CA LYS A 293 4.08 26.01 -15.20
C LYS A 293 5.48 25.77 -15.76
N ARG A 294 5.69 24.65 -16.43
CA ARG A 294 6.96 24.38 -17.14
C ARG A 294 7.15 25.27 -18.36
N ARG A 295 6.06 25.72 -18.95
CA ARG A 295 5.99 26.61 -20.11
C ARG A 295 4.97 27.72 -19.84
N PRO A 296 5.07 28.87 -20.52
CA PRO A 296 4.11 29.97 -20.34
C PRO A 296 2.65 29.53 -20.51
N GLU A 297 2.41 28.64 -21.48
CA GLU A 297 1.07 28.09 -21.74
C GLU A 297 1.08 26.58 -21.49
N THR A 298 0.05 26.10 -20.82
CA THR A 298 -0.22 24.66 -20.65
C THR A 298 -1.27 24.20 -21.64
N THR A 299 -1.27 22.90 -21.95
CA THR A 299 -2.22 22.30 -22.89
C THR A 299 -2.82 21.03 -22.34
N SER A 300 -4.06 20.76 -22.73
CA SER A 300 -4.72 19.47 -22.50
C SER A 300 -5.47 19.10 -23.79
N PRO A 301 -5.49 17.81 -24.19
CA PRO A 301 -6.36 17.35 -25.27
C PRO A 301 -7.83 17.64 -24.93
N SER A 302 -8.62 17.97 -25.95
CA SER A 302 -10.06 18.18 -25.85
C SER A 302 -10.80 17.31 -26.85
N PHE A 303 -11.95 16.80 -26.45
CA PHE A 303 -12.80 15.90 -27.24
C PHE A 303 -14.26 16.33 -27.14
N ASP A 304 -15.07 15.91 -28.13
CA ASP A 304 -16.52 16.21 -28.12
C ASP A 304 -17.26 15.48 -26.98
N LEU A 305 -16.76 14.32 -26.58
CA LEU A 305 -17.19 13.57 -25.40
C LEU A 305 -15.97 13.28 -24.54
N GLU A 306 -16.03 13.72 -23.31
CA GLU A 306 -14.99 13.51 -22.30
C GLU A 306 -15.56 12.73 -21.12
N ILE A 307 -14.91 11.62 -20.75
CA ILE A 307 -15.30 10.76 -19.63
C ILE A 307 -14.13 10.67 -18.66
N ASP A 308 -14.34 11.06 -17.42
CA ASP A 308 -13.33 10.95 -16.35
C ASP A 308 -13.67 9.77 -15.45
N ILE A 309 -12.72 8.85 -15.27
CA ILE A 309 -12.88 7.58 -14.53
C ILE A 309 -12.00 7.58 -13.31
N ASP A 310 -12.54 7.05 -12.20
CA ASP A 310 -11.79 6.72 -10.99
C ASP A 310 -12.23 5.36 -10.45
N VAL A 311 -11.29 4.63 -9.80
CA VAL A 311 -11.47 3.24 -9.39
C VAL A 311 -11.15 3.06 -7.91
N GLU A 312 -12.12 2.54 -7.17
CA GLU A 312 -11.95 2.18 -5.78
C GLU A 312 -11.83 0.67 -5.59
N ALA A 313 -10.75 0.25 -4.94
CA ALA A 313 -10.42 -1.16 -4.80
C ALA A 313 -9.93 -1.52 -3.40
N TYR A 314 -10.22 -2.75 -2.97
CA TYR A 314 -9.75 -3.26 -1.69
C TYR A 314 -8.50 -4.11 -1.89
N LEU A 315 -7.33 -3.48 -1.71
CA LEU A 315 -6.02 -4.13 -1.81
C LEU A 315 -5.92 -5.01 -3.09
N ASP A 316 -5.46 -6.25 -2.94
CA ASP A 316 -5.41 -7.24 -4.03
C ASP A 316 -6.72 -8.10 -4.12
N ARG A 317 -7.82 -7.71 -3.43
CA ARG A 317 -9.05 -8.51 -3.39
C ARG A 317 -9.93 -8.29 -4.59
N GLY A 318 -10.19 -7.03 -4.95
CA GLY A 318 -11.04 -6.69 -6.06
C GLY A 318 -11.45 -5.23 -6.07
N VAL A 319 -12.26 -4.87 -7.06
CA VAL A 319 -12.81 -3.52 -7.27
C VAL A 319 -14.24 -3.47 -6.77
N TYR A 320 -14.53 -2.59 -5.80
CA TYR A 320 -15.89 -2.39 -5.32
C TYR A 320 -16.62 -1.24 -6.02
N LEU A 321 -15.89 -0.31 -6.68
CA LEU A 321 -16.52 0.82 -7.35
C LEU A 321 -15.71 1.24 -8.58
N TRP A 322 -16.39 1.31 -9.71
CA TRP A 322 -15.97 2.00 -10.93
C TRP A 322 -16.78 3.27 -11.04
N GLY A 323 -16.18 4.43 -10.92
CA GLY A 323 -16.83 5.71 -11.15
C GLY A 323 -16.54 6.26 -12.53
N ALA A 324 -17.53 6.89 -13.14
CA ALA A 324 -17.35 7.61 -14.39
C ALA A 324 -18.16 8.91 -14.39
N TYR A 325 -17.54 10.00 -14.83
CA TYR A 325 -18.19 11.30 -15.00
C TYR A 325 -18.12 11.71 -16.48
N ASP A 326 -19.27 11.93 -17.10
CA ASP A 326 -19.39 12.22 -18.55
C ASP A 326 -19.40 13.73 -18.88
N GLY A 327 -18.99 14.55 -17.91
CA GLY A 327 -19.03 16.00 -18.03
C GLY A 327 -20.31 16.63 -17.46
N THR A 328 -21.36 15.85 -17.24
CA THR A 328 -22.66 16.26 -16.70
C THR A 328 -23.12 15.39 -15.53
N THR A 329 -23.05 14.09 -15.69
CA THR A 329 -23.60 13.10 -14.77
C THR A 329 -22.50 12.16 -14.26
N TYR A 330 -22.52 11.85 -12.97
CA TYR A 330 -21.71 10.81 -12.36
C TYR A 330 -22.45 9.46 -12.43
N HIS A 331 -21.76 8.45 -12.94
CA HIS A 331 -22.25 7.08 -13.13
C HIS A 331 -21.47 6.13 -12.23
N PRO A 332 -21.99 5.77 -11.04
CA PRO A 332 -21.35 4.79 -10.17
C PRO A 332 -21.74 3.35 -10.57
N PHE A 333 -20.76 2.48 -10.66
CA PHE A 333 -20.92 1.03 -10.79
C PHE A 333 -20.31 0.38 -9.55
N ALA A 334 -21.14 0.12 -8.54
CA ALA A 334 -20.72 -0.39 -7.26
C ALA A 334 -21.22 -1.80 -7.00
N THR A 335 -20.42 -2.61 -6.31
CA THR A 335 -20.83 -3.84 -5.64
C THR A 335 -20.56 -3.73 -4.15
N TRP A 336 -21.49 -4.27 -3.36
CA TRP A 336 -21.40 -4.25 -1.90
C TRP A 336 -21.27 -5.68 -1.33
N ASP A 337 -21.16 -6.66 -2.23
CA ASP A 337 -20.95 -8.06 -1.94
C ASP A 337 -19.46 -8.40 -1.83
N ASP A 338 -19.15 -9.65 -1.47
CA ASP A 338 -17.78 -10.14 -1.39
C ASP A 338 -17.06 -10.02 -2.72
N LEU A 339 -15.84 -9.46 -2.67
CA LEU A 339 -15.02 -9.24 -3.84
C LEU A 339 -14.36 -10.54 -4.35
N GLY A 340 -14.10 -10.56 -5.63
CA GLY A 340 -13.46 -11.67 -6.31
C GLY A 340 -14.44 -12.69 -6.90
N GLY A 341 -15.76 -12.49 -6.71
CA GLY A 341 -16.80 -13.38 -7.15
C GLY A 341 -17.69 -12.80 -8.27
N ARG A 342 -18.82 -13.48 -8.50
CA ARG A 342 -19.78 -13.17 -9.57
C ARG A 342 -20.33 -11.73 -9.50
N ALA A 343 -20.65 -11.24 -8.30
CA ALA A 343 -21.19 -9.88 -8.12
C ALA A 343 -20.21 -8.79 -8.59
N GLU A 344 -18.92 -8.95 -8.34
CA GLU A 344 -17.89 -8.03 -8.87
C GLU A 344 -17.77 -8.15 -10.38
N ALA A 345 -17.84 -9.38 -10.92
CA ALA A 345 -17.80 -9.61 -12.37
C ALA A 345 -18.99 -8.95 -13.09
N GLU A 346 -20.20 -9.07 -12.55
CA GLU A 346 -21.41 -8.42 -13.08
C GLU A 346 -21.31 -6.89 -12.98
N ASN A 347 -20.73 -6.36 -11.88
CA ASN A 347 -20.49 -4.93 -11.74
C ASN A 347 -19.49 -4.42 -12.80
N PHE A 348 -18.40 -5.14 -13.02
CA PHE A 348 -17.42 -4.81 -14.05
C PHE A 348 -18.03 -4.88 -15.46
N ALA A 349 -18.87 -5.89 -15.74
CA ALA A 349 -19.59 -6.01 -17.00
C ALA A 349 -20.54 -4.82 -17.25
N ARG A 350 -21.26 -4.35 -16.22
CA ARG A 350 -22.13 -3.16 -16.30
C ARG A 350 -21.34 -1.90 -16.65
N PHE A 351 -20.23 -1.67 -15.94
CA PHE A 351 -19.33 -0.55 -16.20
C PHE A 351 -18.79 -0.59 -17.64
N TRP A 352 -18.25 -1.74 -18.06
CA TRP A 352 -17.64 -1.89 -19.38
C TRP A 352 -18.67 -1.75 -20.52
N THR A 353 -19.86 -2.31 -20.32
CA THR A 353 -20.97 -2.18 -21.28
C THR A 353 -21.39 -0.72 -21.43
N TRP A 354 -21.55 0.01 -20.33
CA TRP A 354 -21.87 1.43 -20.35
C TRP A 354 -20.78 2.23 -21.09
N LEU A 355 -19.53 2.06 -20.73
CA LEU A 355 -18.40 2.74 -21.36
C LEU A 355 -18.33 2.48 -22.87
N THR A 356 -18.44 1.21 -23.25
CA THR A 356 -18.36 0.81 -24.67
C THR A 356 -19.53 1.34 -25.47
N ASN A 357 -20.76 1.29 -24.94
CA ASN A 357 -21.94 1.79 -25.62
C ASN A 357 -21.92 3.31 -25.76
N THR A 358 -21.50 4.03 -24.72
CA THR A 358 -21.36 5.49 -24.73
C THR A 358 -20.35 5.94 -25.79
N ARG A 359 -19.16 5.29 -25.85
CA ARG A 359 -18.14 5.56 -26.87
C ARG A 359 -18.66 5.23 -28.29
N ARG A 360 -19.31 4.09 -28.45
CA ARG A 360 -19.89 3.69 -29.77
C ARG A 360 -20.96 4.66 -30.26
N ALA A 361 -21.83 5.13 -29.37
CA ALA A 361 -22.84 6.12 -29.71
C ALA A 361 -22.22 7.46 -30.12
N ALA A 362 -21.18 7.92 -29.44
CA ALA A 362 -20.45 9.13 -29.79
C ALA A 362 -19.77 8.99 -31.17
N HIS A 363 -19.08 7.88 -31.43
CA HIS A 363 -18.48 7.62 -32.76
C HIS A 363 -19.52 7.55 -33.87
N ALA A 364 -20.65 6.91 -33.62
CA ALA A 364 -21.76 6.85 -34.61
C ALA A 364 -22.33 8.25 -34.92
N ALA A 365 -22.23 9.18 -33.96
CA ALA A 365 -22.59 10.58 -34.16
C ALA A 365 -21.45 11.45 -34.72
N GLY A 366 -20.33 10.86 -35.15
CA GLY A 366 -19.16 11.56 -35.67
C GLY A 366 -18.35 12.34 -34.64
N LYS A 367 -18.52 12.07 -33.34
CA LYS A 367 -17.85 12.76 -32.25
C LYS A 367 -16.53 12.08 -31.89
N THR A 368 -15.54 12.90 -31.49
CA THR A 368 -14.31 12.46 -30.87
C THR A 368 -14.54 12.11 -29.41
N VAL A 369 -13.81 11.12 -28.87
CA VAL A 369 -13.97 10.64 -27.50
C VAL A 369 -12.62 10.63 -26.80
N GLY A 370 -12.59 11.18 -25.57
CA GLY A 370 -11.48 11.04 -24.62
C GLY A 370 -11.95 10.41 -23.30
N VAL A 371 -11.25 9.39 -22.84
CA VAL A 371 -11.49 8.75 -21.54
C VAL A 371 -10.25 8.96 -20.67
N PHE A 372 -10.44 9.53 -19.51
CA PHE A 372 -9.36 10.05 -18.67
C PHE A 372 -9.35 9.40 -17.30
N CYS A 373 -8.18 9.23 -16.73
CA CYS A 373 -7.98 8.89 -15.32
C CYS A 373 -6.82 9.70 -14.73
N TYR A 374 -6.78 9.82 -13.41
CA TYR A 374 -5.65 10.47 -12.75
C TYR A 374 -4.62 9.43 -12.31
N SER A 375 -3.58 9.17 -13.17
CA SER A 375 -2.61 8.09 -13.05
C SER A 375 -3.14 6.72 -13.48
N ASN A 376 -2.87 6.37 -14.73
CA ASN A 376 -3.41 5.14 -15.33
C ASN A 376 -2.84 3.82 -14.77
N HIS A 377 -1.87 3.88 -13.85
CA HIS A 377 -1.20 2.67 -13.34
C HIS A 377 -2.14 1.76 -12.54
N GLY A 378 -2.95 2.36 -11.67
CA GLY A 378 -3.95 1.64 -10.86
C GLY A 378 -5.11 1.13 -11.71
N GLU A 379 -5.66 2.00 -12.53
CA GLU A 379 -6.79 1.69 -13.41
C GLU A 379 -6.43 0.62 -14.44
N ASN A 380 -5.27 0.72 -15.08
CA ASN A 380 -4.78 -0.32 -15.99
C ASN A 380 -4.62 -1.68 -15.28
N TYR A 381 -4.08 -1.66 -14.06
CA TYR A 381 -3.94 -2.88 -13.28
C TYR A 381 -5.31 -3.53 -13.03
N TRP A 382 -6.30 -2.75 -12.59
CA TRP A 382 -7.61 -3.29 -12.26
C TRP A 382 -8.42 -3.67 -13.50
N LEU A 383 -8.41 -2.90 -14.56
CA LEU A 383 -9.02 -3.26 -15.85
C LEU A 383 -8.49 -4.61 -16.35
N LEU A 384 -7.16 -4.78 -16.37
CA LEU A 384 -6.53 -6.02 -16.85
C LEU A 384 -6.71 -7.20 -15.90
N SER A 385 -6.63 -6.99 -14.59
CA SER A 385 -6.77 -8.08 -13.62
C SER A 385 -8.20 -8.59 -13.52
N SER A 386 -9.18 -7.67 -13.55
CA SER A 386 -10.60 -8.03 -13.58
C SER A 386 -10.96 -8.78 -14.86
N ALA A 387 -10.56 -8.29 -16.04
CA ALA A 387 -10.79 -8.98 -17.30
C ALA A 387 -10.17 -10.38 -17.28
N ARG A 388 -8.90 -10.51 -16.89
CA ARG A 388 -8.20 -11.81 -16.84
C ARG A 388 -8.91 -12.82 -15.94
N LYS A 389 -9.35 -12.37 -14.77
CA LYS A 389 -10.01 -13.22 -13.80
C LYS A 389 -11.37 -13.66 -14.26
N PHE A 390 -12.20 -12.69 -14.63
CA PHE A 390 -13.62 -12.94 -14.86
C PHE A 390 -13.93 -13.55 -16.23
N GLU A 391 -13.14 -13.25 -17.28
CA GLU A 391 -13.24 -13.93 -18.57
C GLU A 391 -13.11 -15.46 -18.43
N ALA A 392 -12.20 -15.90 -17.53
CA ALA A 392 -11.96 -17.33 -17.31
C ALA A 392 -13.02 -17.98 -16.39
N GLU A 393 -13.51 -17.25 -15.39
CA GLU A 393 -14.37 -17.80 -14.32
C GLU A 393 -15.87 -17.66 -14.62
N PHE A 394 -16.29 -16.64 -15.38
CA PHE A 394 -17.69 -16.24 -15.56
C PHE A 394 -18.02 -15.90 -17.02
N SER A 395 -17.70 -16.81 -17.95
CA SER A 395 -17.94 -16.62 -19.39
C SER A 395 -19.43 -16.48 -19.78
N ASP A 396 -20.35 -16.81 -18.87
CA ASP A 396 -21.80 -16.69 -19.02
C ASP A 396 -22.34 -15.28 -18.75
N ILE A 397 -21.52 -14.37 -18.17
CA ILE A 397 -21.95 -13.00 -17.90
C ILE A 397 -21.86 -12.16 -19.19
N ALA A 398 -23.02 -11.69 -19.66
CA ALA A 398 -23.08 -10.83 -20.81
C ALA A 398 -22.40 -9.47 -20.55
N GLY A 399 -21.62 -8.99 -21.52
CA GLY A 399 -20.94 -7.69 -21.44
C GLY A 399 -19.62 -7.69 -20.69
N LEU A 400 -19.15 -8.84 -20.19
CA LEU A 400 -17.81 -8.98 -19.67
C LEU A 400 -16.77 -8.82 -20.80
N PRO A 401 -15.77 -7.91 -20.64
CA PRO A 401 -14.75 -7.77 -21.67
C PRO A 401 -13.75 -8.92 -21.64
N SER A 402 -13.28 -9.28 -22.82
CA SER A 402 -12.08 -10.12 -22.95
C SER A 402 -10.82 -9.32 -22.63
N MET A 403 -9.75 -10.02 -22.24
CA MET A 403 -8.42 -9.42 -22.10
C MET A 403 -7.95 -8.67 -23.34
N ALA A 404 -8.32 -9.15 -24.52
CA ALA A 404 -7.95 -8.54 -25.80
C ALA A 404 -8.66 -7.18 -26.01
N GLU A 405 -9.93 -7.08 -25.63
CA GLU A 405 -10.69 -5.83 -25.69
C GLU A 405 -10.15 -4.78 -24.73
N VAL A 406 -9.87 -5.16 -23.48
CA VAL A 406 -9.29 -4.25 -22.49
C VAL A 406 -7.91 -3.76 -22.94
N ARG A 407 -7.03 -4.64 -23.43
CA ARG A 407 -5.71 -4.23 -23.93
C ARG A 407 -5.82 -3.28 -25.11
N ARG A 408 -6.76 -3.51 -26.02
CA ARG A 408 -7.00 -2.64 -27.17
C ARG A 408 -7.49 -1.26 -26.74
N PHE A 409 -8.37 -1.20 -25.74
CA PHE A 409 -8.81 0.06 -25.16
C PHE A 409 -7.68 0.83 -24.50
N ILE A 410 -6.91 0.18 -23.63
CA ILE A 410 -5.77 0.80 -22.93
C ILE A 410 -4.70 1.32 -23.91
N ALA A 411 -4.51 0.63 -25.04
CA ALA A 411 -3.56 1.04 -26.09
C ALA A 411 -4.14 2.06 -27.08
N SER A 412 -5.41 2.43 -26.94
CA SER A 412 -6.06 3.37 -27.85
C SER A 412 -5.68 4.83 -27.51
N PRO A 413 -5.74 5.75 -28.51
CA PRO A 413 -5.51 7.18 -28.26
C PRO A 413 -6.62 7.84 -27.42
N GLU A 414 -7.71 7.13 -27.17
CA GLU A 414 -8.82 7.62 -26.34
C GLU A 414 -8.58 7.46 -24.83
N TRP A 415 -7.65 6.59 -24.43
CA TRP A 415 -7.30 6.38 -23.02
C TRP A 415 -6.15 7.27 -22.60
N LEU A 416 -6.40 8.24 -21.71
CA LEU A 416 -5.45 9.30 -21.38
C LEU A 416 -5.17 9.37 -19.88
N ASP A 417 -3.89 9.50 -19.56
CA ASP A 417 -3.38 9.71 -18.20
C ASP A 417 -3.23 11.20 -17.90
N VAL A 418 -4.12 11.75 -17.08
CA VAL A 418 -4.09 13.16 -16.66
C VAL A 418 -2.87 13.45 -15.79
N PHE A 419 -2.39 12.51 -14.98
CA PHE A 419 -1.17 12.71 -14.19
C PHE A 419 0.06 12.87 -15.09
N ALA A 420 0.14 12.13 -16.20
CA ALA A 420 1.19 12.30 -17.19
C ALA A 420 1.12 13.69 -17.85
N LEU A 421 -0.08 14.18 -18.14
CA LEU A 421 -0.28 15.56 -18.63
C LEU A 421 0.18 16.58 -17.59
N VAL A 422 -0.26 16.45 -16.35
CA VAL A 422 0.13 17.33 -15.24
C VAL A 422 1.67 17.37 -15.09
N ARG A 423 2.33 16.21 -15.10
CA ARG A 423 3.81 16.14 -15.01
C ARG A 423 4.53 16.80 -16.18
N ARG A 424 3.94 16.76 -17.35
CA ARG A 424 4.47 17.43 -18.56
C ARG A 424 4.34 18.94 -18.48
N GLU A 425 3.25 19.44 -17.90
CA GLU A 425 2.88 20.85 -17.91
C GLU A 425 3.31 21.60 -16.62
N LEU A 426 3.35 20.90 -15.48
CA LEU A 426 3.55 21.52 -14.17
C LEU A 426 4.75 20.96 -13.41
N LEU A 427 5.27 21.77 -12.49
CA LEU A 427 6.11 21.39 -11.36
C LEU A 427 5.34 21.64 -10.06
N GLY A 428 5.55 20.80 -9.05
CA GLY A 428 4.88 20.94 -7.75
C GLY A 428 5.85 20.86 -6.59
N THR A 429 5.86 21.85 -5.70
CA THR A 429 6.70 21.89 -4.50
C THR A 429 6.23 20.92 -3.41
N ARG A 430 4.96 20.52 -3.45
CA ARG A 430 4.35 19.51 -2.54
C ARG A 430 3.93 18.24 -3.27
N GLY A 431 4.42 18.04 -4.51
CA GLY A 431 4.00 16.97 -5.40
C GLY A 431 2.86 17.38 -6.34
N LEU A 432 2.40 16.42 -7.15
CA LEU A 432 1.41 16.63 -8.21
C LEU A 432 0.21 15.67 -8.08
N GLY A 433 -0.10 15.20 -6.88
CA GLY A 433 -1.28 14.36 -6.64
C GLY A 433 -2.58 15.10 -6.93
N LEU A 434 -3.66 14.38 -7.27
CA LEU A 434 -4.96 14.94 -7.64
C LEU A 434 -5.45 16.01 -6.65
N LYS A 435 -5.45 15.71 -5.35
CA LYS A 435 -5.89 16.65 -4.30
C LYS A 435 -5.06 17.93 -4.20
N ILE A 436 -3.79 17.90 -4.64
CA ILE A 436 -2.93 19.09 -4.66
C ILE A 436 -3.26 19.96 -5.87
N VAL A 437 -3.32 19.33 -7.06
CA VAL A 437 -3.50 20.06 -8.31
C VAL A 437 -4.92 20.56 -8.46
N ALA A 438 -5.93 19.78 -8.10
CA ALA A 438 -7.33 20.18 -8.21
C ALA A 438 -7.68 21.35 -7.29
N ARG A 439 -7.08 21.46 -6.11
CA ARG A 439 -7.27 22.65 -5.24
C ARG A 439 -6.82 23.96 -5.93
N ALA A 440 -5.81 23.89 -6.77
CA ALA A 440 -5.37 25.08 -7.53
C ALA A 440 -6.37 25.51 -8.61
N THR A 441 -7.30 24.62 -9.01
CA THR A 441 -8.40 24.94 -9.91
C THR A 441 -9.61 25.60 -9.19
N GLY A 442 -9.58 25.66 -7.85
CA GLY A 442 -10.72 26.04 -7.02
C GLY A 442 -11.64 24.88 -6.66
N PHE A 443 -11.31 23.64 -7.05
CA PHE A 443 -12.11 22.46 -6.72
C PHE A 443 -11.96 22.08 -5.24
N SER A 444 -13.07 21.70 -4.61
CA SER A 444 -13.11 21.16 -3.25
C SER A 444 -13.96 19.89 -3.21
N TRP A 445 -13.57 18.94 -2.36
CA TRP A 445 -14.33 17.72 -2.09
C TRP A 445 -15.40 17.97 -1.05
N ASP A 446 -16.56 17.34 -1.19
CA ASP A 446 -17.59 17.33 -0.16
C ASP A 446 -17.10 16.56 1.08
N GLU A 447 -16.46 15.41 0.85
CA GLU A 447 -15.85 14.54 1.88
C GLU A 447 -14.35 14.83 2.00
N GLN A 448 -13.98 15.86 2.79
CA GLN A 448 -12.60 16.37 2.84
C GLN A 448 -11.59 15.41 3.45
N ASP A 449 -12.01 14.54 4.38
CA ASP A 449 -11.14 13.66 5.17
C ASP A 449 -11.03 12.23 4.61
N VAL A 450 -11.71 11.92 3.50
CA VAL A 450 -11.63 10.60 2.87
C VAL A 450 -10.39 10.50 2.00
N ASP A 451 -9.59 9.47 2.22
CA ASP A 451 -8.50 9.03 1.35
C ASP A 451 -8.75 7.58 0.91
N GLY A 452 -7.87 7.02 0.07
CA GLY A 452 -8.02 5.65 -0.42
C GLY A 452 -8.03 4.57 0.69
N GLU A 453 -7.51 4.87 1.88
CA GLU A 453 -7.60 3.98 3.04
C GLU A 453 -8.96 4.12 3.75
N ALA A 454 -9.45 5.34 3.88
CA ALA A 454 -10.77 5.64 4.44
C ALA A 454 -11.89 5.09 3.55
N SER A 455 -11.73 5.14 2.21
CA SER A 455 -12.70 4.58 1.26
C SER A 455 -12.90 3.07 1.46
N ILE A 456 -11.82 2.31 1.74
CA ILE A 456 -11.92 0.89 2.12
C ILE A 456 -12.72 0.73 3.43
N GLY A 457 -12.50 1.62 4.40
CA GLY A 457 -13.25 1.64 5.65
C GLY A 457 -14.76 1.84 5.43
N LEU A 458 -15.14 2.78 4.56
CA LEU A 458 -16.53 3.03 4.18
C LEU A 458 -17.16 1.82 3.46
N TYR A 459 -16.43 1.21 2.53
CA TYR A 459 -16.87 -0.03 1.87
C TYR A 459 -17.16 -1.14 2.88
N LEU A 460 -16.22 -1.40 3.81
CA LEU A 460 -16.37 -2.45 4.83
C LEU A 460 -17.46 -2.15 5.87
N ALA A 461 -17.74 -0.88 6.15
CA ALA A 461 -18.83 -0.48 7.03
C ALA A 461 -20.20 -0.80 6.41
N GLY A 462 -20.35 -0.63 5.09
CA GLY A 462 -21.50 -1.04 4.30
C GLY A 462 -22.84 -0.40 4.67
N THR A 463 -22.87 0.55 5.63
CA THR A 463 -24.08 1.26 6.02
C THR A 463 -24.56 2.20 4.91
N PRO A 464 -25.86 2.55 4.84
CA PRO A 464 -26.36 3.48 3.84
C PRO A 464 -25.59 4.81 3.80
N ALA A 465 -25.22 5.37 4.96
CA ALA A 465 -24.44 6.59 5.07
C ALA A 465 -23.01 6.41 4.51
N ALA A 466 -22.34 5.30 4.87
CA ALA A 466 -21.00 4.98 4.37
C ALA A 466 -20.97 4.76 2.83
N ARG A 467 -22.03 4.11 2.31
CA ARG A 467 -22.20 3.94 0.85
C ARG A 467 -22.37 5.29 0.15
N ALA A 468 -23.21 6.18 0.70
CA ALA A 468 -23.42 7.51 0.14
C ALA A 468 -22.14 8.34 0.17
N ALA A 469 -21.41 8.36 1.28
CA ALA A 469 -20.12 9.05 1.40
C ALA A 469 -19.07 8.52 0.42
N LEU A 470 -18.99 7.19 0.23
CA LEU A 470 -18.08 6.57 -0.72
C LEU A 470 -18.40 6.96 -2.17
N LEU A 471 -19.68 6.98 -2.55
CA LEU A 471 -20.11 7.38 -3.89
C LEU A 471 -19.88 8.89 -4.13
N SER A 472 -20.10 9.74 -3.12
CA SER A 472 -19.78 11.17 -3.18
C SER A 472 -18.29 11.38 -3.41
N TYR A 473 -17.45 10.74 -2.60
CA TYR A 473 -15.99 10.82 -2.65
C TYR A 473 -15.44 10.43 -4.05
N ASN A 474 -15.81 9.25 -4.56
CA ASN A 474 -15.37 8.79 -5.87
C ASN A 474 -15.90 9.69 -7.01
N GLY A 475 -17.13 10.16 -6.89
CA GLY A 475 -17.70 11.13 -7.83
C GLY A 475 -16.93 12.45 -7.85
N ASP A 476 -16.43 12.90 -6.68
CA ASP A 476 -15.57 14.08 -6.58
C ASP A 476 -14.19 13.84 -7.20
N ASP A 477 -13.59 12.66 -7.05
CA ASP A 477 -12.31 12.33 -7.70
C ASP A 477 -12.43 12.33 -9.24
N CYS A 478 -13.55 11.82 -9.80
CA CYS A 478 -13.85 11.95 -11.24
C CYS A 478 -14.01 13.43 -11.66
N ARG A 479 -14.79 14.23 -10.92
CA ARG A 479 -15.00 15.67 -11.20
C ARG A 479 -13.72 16.48 -11.03
N ALA A 480 -12.88 16.15 -10.04
CA ALA A 480 -11.59 16.78 -9.81
C ALA A 480 -10.64 16.53 -11.01
N THR A 481 -10.65 15.31 -11.55
CA THR A 481 -9.89 14.97 -12.77
C THR A 481 -10.32 15.82 -13.96
N ALA A 482 -11.64 15.99 -14.17
CA ALA A 482 -12.18 16.90 -15.17
C ALA A 482 -11.78 18.37 -14.92
N ALA A 483 -11.82 18.83 -13.67
CA ALA A 483 -11.43 20.20 -13.32
C ALA A 483 -9.95 20.46 -13.64
N VAL A 484 -9.06 19.52 -13.33
CA VAL A 484 -7.63 19.62 -13.66
C VAL A 484 -7.40 19.69 -15.17
N ARG A 485 -8.06 18.85 -15.96
CA ARG A 485 -7.93 18.88 -17.43
C ARG A 485 -8.36 20.24 -18.00
N ARG A 486 -9.52 20.74 -17.59
CA ARG A 486 -10.06 22.05 -18.01
C ARG A 486 -9.13 23.19 -17.59
N PHE A 487 -8.57 23.12 -16.40
CA PHE A 487 -7.61 24.10 -15.91
C PHE A 487 -6.34 24.14 -16.77
N LEU A 488 -5.79 22.97 -17.14
CA LEU A 488 -4.63 22.89 -18.04
C LEU A 488 -4.99 23.39 -19.45
N ALA A 489 -6.16 23.06 -19.97
CA ALA A 489 -6.63 23.53 -21.28
C ALA A 489 -6.80 25.05 -21.34
N ALA A 490 -7.17 25.66 -20.19
CA ALA A 490 -7.28 27.13 -20.05
C ALA A 490 -5.91 27.83 -19.82
N GLY A 491 -4.79 27.12 -19.94
CA GLY A 491 -3.45 27.70 -19.75
C GLY A 491 -3.01 27.79 -18.28
N ALA A 492 -3.66 27.07 -17.36
CA ALA A 492 -3.42 27.09 -15.91
C ALA A 492 -3.36 28.52 -15.36
N PRO A 493 -4.46 29.27 -15.41
CA PRO A 493 -4.50 30.69 -15.04
C PRO A 493 -4.07 30.88 -13.57
N GLY A 494 -3.37 32.00 -13.31
CA GLY A 494 -2.89 32.35 -11.97
C GLY A 494 -1.65 31.62 -11.49
N LEU A 495 -1.17 30.58 -12.19
CA LEU A 495 0.11 29.93 -11.86
C LEU A 495 1.29 30.68 -12.50
N PRO A 496 2.39 30.88 -11.74
CA PRO A 496 3.63 31.36 -12.30
C PRO A 496 4.27 30.32 -13.24
N SER A 497 5.13 30.77 -14.14
CA SER A 497 5.92 29.93 -15.03
C SER A 497 7.35 29.76 -14.52
N MET A 498 8.11 28.82 -15.08
CA MET A 498 9.52 28.63 -14.74
C MET A 498 10.36 29.89 -15.01
N SER A 499 10.01 30.69 -16.02
CA SER A 499 10.70 31.96 -16.31
C SER A 499 10.58 33.00 -15.19
N ASP A 500 9.55 32.93 -14.34
CA ASP A 500 9.38 33.84 -13.22
C ASP A 500 10.32 33.53 -12.03
N PHE A 501 11.02 32.37 -12.12
CA PHE A 501 11.98 31.87 -11.14
C PHE A 501 13.38 31.60 -11.73
N ALA A 502 13.59 31.87 -13.00
CA ALA A 502 14.89 31.64 -13.67
C ALA A 502 15.99 32.61 -13.22
#